data_ab1fbf9aa4c3bb90b8f87812c6570ddb
#
_entry.id   ab1fbf9aa4c3bb90b8f87812c6570ddb
#
_cell.length_a   1.000
_cell.length_b   1.000
_cell.length_c   1.000
_cell.angle_alpha   90.00
_cell.angle_beta   90.00
_cell.angle_gamma   90.00
#
_symmetry.space_group_name_H-M   'P 1'
#
loop_
_entity.id
_entity.type
_entity.pdbx_description
1 polymer ?
#
loop_
_entity_poly.entity_id
_entity_poly.type
_entity_poly.pdbx_seq_one_letter_code
_entity_poly.pdbx_strand_id
1 'polypeptide(L)'
;MAADILIHPATECFRLMNEEELAALAADISENGQTDPIIVGQVNGSGVEFVVDGRNRLKACKIAGIEPKLERRQFESDDAVRAFVKSRGERRDLTKGERAMSLALLYPAETGTGGRGKKGSQSKRAAETAGVSQRRVQEARQVLKHAPDLALAVRDGTVRLDDALARVQEEKKALENTEASIARLRAEAPDLADLVVEERLKLTEAILALDSRITEARRQQETATRVLQSIFDAIFPRGASPEEWAERLIADVSSDFWADPEELSCKNLSACVQAQLPRQARAVIDCAGDS
;
A
#
# COMPACT_ATOMS: atom_id res chain seq x y z
N MET A 1 -26.21 -43.21 7.56
CA MET A 1 -25.28 -42.33 6.84
C MET A 1 -25.57 -40.91 7.34
N ALA A 2 -24.61 -40.28 8.02
CA ALA A 2 -24.75 -38.90 8.46
C ALA A 2 -24.88 -37.99 7.20
N ALA A 3 -26.04 -37.33 7.05
CA ALA A 3 -26.20 -36.34 6.00
C ALA A 3 -25.02 -35.37 6.05
N ASP A 4 -24.51 -34.95 4.88
CA ASP A 4 -23.44 -33.94 4.80
C ASP A 4 -24.02 -32.58 5.26
N ILE A 5 -23.91 -32.35 6.58
CA ILE A 5 -24.35 -31.09 7.18
C ILE A 5 -23.38 -30.02 6.73
N LEU A 6 -23.89 -28.95 6.15
CA LEU A 6 -23.09 -27.80 5.70
C LEU A 6 -22.35 -27.15 6.88
N ILE A 7 -21.21 -26.55 6.61
CA ILE A 7 -20.43 -25.83 7.60
C ILE A 7 -20.76 -24.33 7.45
N HIS A 8 -21.11 -23.67 8.56
CA HIS A 8 -21.37 -22.24 8.52
C HIS A 8 -20.08 -21.45 8.30
N PRO A 9 -20.00 -20.49 7.33
CA PRO A 9 -18.78 -19.76 7.02
C PRO A 9 -18.12 -19.07 8.21
N ALA A 10 -18.93 -18.56 9.16
CA ALA A 10 -18.41 -17.95 10.38
C ALA A 10 -17.47 -18.86 11.18
N THR A 11 -17.61 -20.19 11.08
CA THR A 11 -16.75 -21.13 11.82
C THR A 11 -15.35 -21.24 11.23
N GLU A 12 -15.16 -20.80 9.99
CA GLU A 12 -13.86 -20.83 9.29
C GLU A 12 -12.87 -19.79 9.83
N CYS A 13 -13.34 -18.85 10.65
CA CYS A 13 -12.48 -17.89 11.33
C CYS A 13 -11.50 -18.53 12.33
N PHE A 14 -11.70 -19.79 12.70
CA PHE A 14 -10.81 -20.55 13.56
C PHE A 14 -10.11 -21.66 12.77
N ARG A 15 -8.87 -22.01 13.18
CA ARG A 15 -8.13 -23.12 12.57
C ARG A 15 -8.85 -24.46 12.76
N LEU A 16 -8.66 -25.36 11.82
CA LEU A 16 -8.91 -26.79 12.02
C LEU A 16 -7.69 -27.44 12.71
N MET A 17 -7.92 -28.51 13.45
CA MET A 17 -6.85 -29.38 13.91
C MET A 17 -6.11 -29.98 12.71
N ASN A 18 -4.81 -30.19 12.86
CA ASN A 18 -4.02 -30.91 11.88
C ASN A 18 -4.39 -32.40 11.85
N GLU A 19 -3.80 -33.18 10.94
CA GLU A 19 -4.14 -34.60 10.77
C GLU A 19 -3.83 -35.43 12.02
N GLU A 20 -2.71 -35.17 12.69
CA GLU A 20 -2.30 -35.86 13.90
C GLU A 20 -3.26 -35.55 15.06
N GLU A 21 -3.60 -34.28 15.27
CA GLU A 21 -4.57 -33.83 16.26
C GLU A 21 -5.96 -34.43 15.99
N LEU A 22 -6.38 -34.51 14.72
CA LEU A 22 -7.66 -35.10 14.34
C LEU A 22 -7.67 -36.62 14.54
N ALA A 23 -6.56 -37.31 14.23
CA ALA A 23 -6.43 -38.75 14.48
C ALA A 23 -6.49 -39.07 15.99
N ALA A 24 -5.79 -38.27 16.82
CA ALA A 24 -5.85 -38.41 18.27
C ALA A 24 -7.27 -38.17 18.80
N LEU A 25 -7.96 -37.14 18.31
CA LEU A 25 -9.34 -36.86 18.69
C LEU A 25 -10.30 -37.98 18.22
N ALA A 26 -10.07 -38.56 17.05
CA ALA A 26 -10.87 -39.67 16.54
C ALA A 26 -10.66 -40.94 17.37
N ALA A 27 -9.44 -41.23 17.80
CA ALA A 27 -9.15 -42.35 18.70
C ALA A 27 -9.82 -42.16 20.05
N ASP A 28 -9.75 -40.96 20.66
CA ASP A 28 -10.43 -40.66 21.92
C ASP A 28 -11.95 -40.81 21.81
N ILE A 29 -12.55 -40.29 20.73
CA ILE A 29 -14.00 -40.46 20.49
C ILE A 29 -14.38 -41.93 20.31
N SER A 30 -13.49 -42.72 19.67
CA SER A 30 -13.72 -44.16 19.48
C SER A 30 -13.68 -44.93 20.80
N GLU A 31 -12.80 -44.56 21.72
CA GLU A 31 -12.61 -45.22 23.02
C GLU A 31 -13.61 -44.75 24.05
N ASN A 32 -13.79 -43.44 24.19
CA ASN A 32 -14.54 -42.82 25.28
C ASN A 32 -15.93 -42.30 24.85
N GLY A 33 -16.20 -42.33 23.57
CA GLY A 33 -17.39 -41.72 22.98
C GLY A 33 -17.28 -40.21 22.84
N GLN A 34 -18.21 -39.63 22.10
CA GLN A 34 -18.32 -38.18 21.98
C GLN A 34 -18.93 -37.58 23.24
N THR A 35 -18.16 -36.78 23.98
CA THR A 35 -18.58 -36.12 25.22
C THR A 35 -19.45 -34.90 24.93
N ASP A 36 -18.93 -33.94 24.16
CA ASP A 36 -19.64 -32.72 23.83
C ASP A 36 -20.36 -32.83 22.47
N PRO A 37 -21.63 -32.42 22.36
CA PRO A 37 -22.36 -32.48 21.09
C PRO A 37 -21.79 -31.46 20.07
N ILE A 38 -21.98 -31.77 18.79
CA ILE A 38 -21.78 -30.84 17.69
C ILE A 38 -23.00 -29.94 17.60
N ILE A 39 -22.78 -28.62 17.60
CA ILE A 39 -23.91 -27.69 17.53
C ILE A 39 -24.24 -27.41 16.08
N VAL A 40 -25.48 -27.71 15.71
CA VAL A 40 -26.04 -27.46 14.39
C VAL A 40 -27.04 -26.31 14.50
N GLY A 41 -26.83 -25.26 13.73
CA GLY A 41 -27.65 -24.06 13.74
C GLY A 41 -28.57 -23.99 12.51
N GLN A 42 -29.78 -23.43 12.73
CA GLN A 42 -30.70 -23.02 11.68
C GLN A 42 -31.00 -21.53 11.85
N VAL A 43 -30.93 -20.74 10.76
CA VAL A 43 -31.19 -19.29 10.80
C VAL A 43 -32.59 -19.00 10.28
N ASN A 44 -33.38 -18.25 11.07
CA ASN A 44 -34.73 -17.78 10.70
C ASN A 44 -35.68 -18.87 10.15
N GLY A 45 -35.55 -20.10 10.60
CA GLY A 45 -36.39 -21.18 10.13
C GLY A 45 -36.17 -21.54 8.64
N SER A 46 -35.00 -21.23 8.08
CA SER A 46 -34.66 -21.43 6.65
C SER A 46 -34.73 -22.88 6.18
N GLY A 47 -34.87 -23.84 7.08
CA GLY A 47 -34.81 -25.27 6.77
C GLY A 47 -33.39 -25.78 6.49
N VAL A 48 -32.40 -24.91 6.38
CA VAL A 48 -30.99 -25.26 6.13
C VAL A 48 -30.23 -25.34 7.45
N GLU A 49 -29.62 -26.49 7.72
CA GLU A 49 -28.83 -26.74 8.90
C GLU A 49 -27.34 -26.56 8.61
N PHE A 50 -26.65 -25.90 9.52
CA PHE A 50 -25.20 -25.65 9.43
C PHE A 50 -24.52 -26.04 10.74
N VAL A 51 -23.34 -26.63 10.64
CA VAL A 51 -22.43 -26.78 11.81
C VAL A 51 -21.94 -25.40 12.23
N VAL A 52 -22.25 -24.99 13.46
CA VAL A 52 -21.83 -23.71 14.05
C VAL A 52 -20.79 -23.89 15.16
N ASP A 53 -20.64 -25.11 15.71
CA ASP A 53 -19.53 -25.50 16.59
C ASP A 53 -19.27 -27.01 16.45
N GLY A 54 -18.00 -27.41 16.64
CA GLY A 54 -17.62 -28.81 16.63
C GLY A 54 -17.15 -29.37 15.29
N ARG A 55 -16.65 -28.54 14.35
CA ARG A 55 -16.10 -28.99 13.05
C ARG A 55 -15.02 -30.08 13.18
N ASN A 56 -14.14 -29.95 14.19
CA ASN A 56 -13.10 -30.95 14.45
C ASN A 56 -13.74 -32.26 14.94
N ARG A 57 -14.73 -32.20 15.84
CA ARG A 57 -15.48 -33.37 16.29
C ARG A 57 -16.23 -34.06 15.15
N LEU A 58 -16.84 -33.28 14.25
CA LEU A 58 -17.50 -33.84 13.06
C LEU A 58 -16.51 -34.62 12.17
N LYS A 59 -15.33 -34.06 11.93
CA LYS A 59 -14.29 -34.73 11.16
C LYS A 59 -13.77 -35.97 11.90
N ALA A 60 -13.52 -35.87 13.19
CA ALA A 60 -13.06 -36.97 14.01
C ALA A 60 -14.09 -38.12 14.07
N CYS A 61 -15.37 -37.84 14.20
CA CYS A 61 -16.45 -38.85 14.11
C CYS A 61 -16.47 -39.52 12.76
N LYS A 62 -16.29 -38.79 11.66
CA LYS A 62 -16.17 -39.36 10.30
C LYS A 62 -14.97 -40.31 10.19
N ILE A 63 -13.81 -39.94 10.74
CA ILE A 63 -12.61 -40.79 10.78
C ILE A 63 -12.84 -42.04 11.62
N ALA A 64 -13.47 -41.91 12.81
CA ALA A 64 -13.76 -43.01 13.70
C ALA A 64 -14.93 -43.90 13.24
N GLY A 65 -15.68 -43.49 12.22
CA GLY A 65 -16.87 -44.22 11.74
C GLY A 65 -18.04 -44.20 12.74
N ILE A 66 -18.10 -43.21 13.64
CA ILE A 66 -19.10 -43.07 14.68
C ILE A 66 -20.14 -42.03 14.28
N GLU A 67 -21.39 -42.31 14.55
CA GLU A 67 -22.47 -41.33 14.33
C GLU A 67 -22.33 -40.16 15.31
N PRO A 68 -22.27 -38.89 14.82
CA PRO A 68 -22.06 -37.74 15.68
C PRO A 68 -23.27 -37.41 16.52
N LYS A 69 -23.08 -37.10 17.80
CA LYS A 69 -24.11 -36.53 18.68
C LYS A 69 -24.28 -35.05 18.30
N LEU A 70 -25.53 -34.69 17.89
CA LEU A 70 -25.88 -33.35 17.44
C LEU A 70 -26.82 -32.67 18.45
N GLU A 71 -26.60 -31.38 18.69
CA GLU A 71 -27.51 -30.48 19.37
C GLU A 71 -27.98 -29.41 18.38
N ARG A 72 -29.29 -29.28 18.18
CA ARG A 72 -29.89 -28.33 17.25
C ARG A 72 -30.28 -27.05 17.95
N ARG A 73 -29.92 -25.89 17.35
CA ARG A 73 -30.27 -24.56 17.86
C ARG A 73 -30.83 -23.67 16.77
N GLN A 74 -31.82 -22.86 17.13
CA GLN A 74 -32.38 -21.82 16.29
C GLN A 74 -31.64 -20.50 16.56
N PHE A 75 -31.33 -19.76 15.48
CA PHE A 75 -30.72 -18.43 15.54
C PHE A 75 -31.61 -17.43 14.81
N GLU A 76 -31.79 -16.26 15.39
CA GLU A 76 -32.61 -15.18 14.82
C GLU A 76 -31.97 -14.55 13.58
N SER A 77 -30.64 -14.59 13.48
CA SER A 77 -29.89 -13.97 12.39
C SER A 77 -28.49 -14.57 12.26
N ASP A 78 -27.84 -14.29 11.13
CA ASP A 78 -26.44 -14.60 10.87
C ASP A 78 -25.50 -13.93 11.91
N ASP A 79 -25.85 -12.73 12.36
CA ASP A 79 -25.11 -12.03 13.42
C ASP A 79 -25.21 -12.74 14.76
N ALA A 80 -26.34 -13.36 15.09
CA ALA A 80 -26.48 -14.19 16.27
C ALA A 80 -25.60 -15.46 16.17
N VAL A 81 -25.49 -16.06 14.99
CA VAL A 81 -24.55 -17.16 14.74
C VAL A 81 -23.11 -16.69 14.94
N ARG A 82 -22.69 -15.55 14.37
CA ARG A 82 -21.34 -15.00 14.54
C ARG A 82 -21.01 -14.73 16.00
N ALA A 83 -21.94 -14.16 16.76
CA ALA A 83 -21.78 -13.92 18.19
C ALA A 83 -21.60 -15.24 18.98
N PHE A 84 -22.36 -16.27 18.61
CA PHE A 84 -22.23 -17.59 19.19
C PHE A 84 -20.88 -18.23 18.86
N VAL A 85 -20.48 -18.25 17.61
CA VAL A 85 -19.18 -18.78 17.14
C VAL A 85 -18.03 -18.07 17.85
N LYS A 86 -18.10 -16.74 18.00
CA LYS A 86 -17.13 -15.95 18.76
C LYS A 86 -17.01 -16.45 20.20
N SER A 87 -18.14 -16.62 20.92
CA SER A 87 -18.14 -17.05 22.35
C SER A 87 -17.50 -18.44 22.54
N ARG A 88 -17.59 -19.31 21.52
CA ARG A 88 -16.91 -20.60 21.51
C ARG A 88 -15.41 -20.48 21.29
N GLY A 89 -14.98 -19.51 20.46
CA GLY A 89 -13.58 -19.19 20.23
C GLY A 89 -12.84 -18.62 21.44
N GLU A 90 -13.54 -17.93 22.35
CA GLU A 90 -12.97 -17.36 23.58
C GLU A 90 -12.42 -18.44 24.54
N ARG A 91 -12.89 -19.67 24.41
CA ARG A 91 -12.42 -20.83 25.20
C ARG A 91 -11.12 -21.44 24.66
N ARG A 92 -10.64 -20.97 23.49
CA ARG A 92 -9.41 -21.47 22.88
C ARG A 92 -8.21 -20.67 23.35
N ASP A 93 -7.11 -21.34 23.55
CA ASP A 93 -5.82 -20.70 23.85
C ASP A 93 -5.22 -20.12 22.57
N LEU A 94 -5.70 -18.94 22.20
CA LEU A 94 -5.26 -18.20 21.02
C LEU A 94 -4.37 -17.04 21.44
N THR A 95 -3.30 -16.82 20.70
CA THR A 95 -2.50 -15.59 20.83
C THR A 95 -3.33 -14.35 20.50
N LYS A 96 -2.89 -13.18 20.96
CA LYS A 96 -3.57 -11.91 20.63
C LYS A 96 -3.65 -11.65 19.12
N GLY A 97 -2.65 -12.11 18.35
CA GLY A 97 -2.62 -11.98 16.88
C GLY A 97 -3.67 -12.89 16.22
N GLU A 98 -3.71 -14.17 16.56
CA GLU A 98 -4.70 -15.14 16.07
C GLU A 98 -6.13 -14.71 16.42
N ARG A 99 -6.33 -14.22 17.65
CA ARG A 99 -7.63 -13.70 18.10
C ARG A 99 -8.07 -12.47 17.32
N ALA A 100 -7.12 -11.55 17.01
CA ALA A 100 -7.39 -10.40 16.18
C ALA A 100 -7.75 -10.80 14.74
N MET A 101 -7.03 -11.79 14.19
CA MET A 101 -7.31 -12.31 12.85
C MET A 101 -8.64 -13.03 12.77
N SER A 102 -8.95 -13.86 13.76
CA SER A 102 -10.26 -14.52 13.85
C SER A 102 -11.41 -13.51 13.89
N LEU A 103 -11.24 -12.38 14.62
CA LEU A 103 -12.23 -11.30 14.63
C LEU A 103 -12.31 -10.56 13.29
N ALA A 104 -11.19 -10.36 12.60
CA ALA A 104 -11.17 -9.73 11.28
C ALA A 104 -11.90 -10.59 10.23
N LEU A 105 -11.74 -11.91 10.30
CA LEU A 105 -12.43 -12.87 9.45
C LEU A 105 -13.92 -12.98 9.78
N LEU A 106 -14.27 -12.98 11.09
CA LEU A 106 -15.65 -13.09 11.54
C LEU A 106 -16.49 -11.84 11.24
N TYR A 107 -15.86 -10.66 11.36
CA TYR A 107 -16.47 -9.35 11.09
C TYR A 107 -15.64 -8.61 10.02
N PRO A 108 -15.79 -8.99 8.75
CA PRO A 108 -15.14 -8.25 7.67
C PRO A 108 -15.58 -6.79 7.72
N ALA A 109 -14.71 -5.88 7.27
CA ALA A 109 -15.02 -4.45 7.26
C ALA A 109 -16.32 -4.22 6.48
N GLU A 110 -17.31 -3.61 7.11
CA GLU A 110 -18.52 -3.19 6.42
C GLU A 110 -18.10 -2.22 5.31
N THR A 111 -18.29 -2.62 4.07
CA THR A 111 -18.09 -1.79 2.90
C THR A 111 -19.22 -0.73 2.89
N GLY A 112 -18.91 0.45 3.35
CA GLY A 112 -19.70 1.65 3.11
C GLY A 112 -20.92 1.84 4.02
N THR A 113 -21.04 3.04 4.50
CA THR A 113 -22.05 3.74 5.28
C THR A 113 -21.70 3.95 6.75
N GLY A 114 -20.49 4.41 7.01
CA GLY A 114 -20.13 5.04 8.27
C GLY A 114 -20.77 6.45 8.36
N GLY A 115 -22.06 6.53 8.62
CA GLY A 115 -22.68 7.81 9.04
C GLY A 115 -22.15 8.17 10.43
N ARG A 116 -21.68 9.41 10.58
CA ARG A 116 -21.31 10.02 11.88
C ARG A 116 -22.49 9.85 12.84
N GLY A 117 -22.38 8.96 13.86
CA GLY A 117 -23.39 8.82 14.91
C GLY A 117 -23.94 7.42 15.19
N LYS A 118 -23.56 6.36 14.46
CA LYS A 118 -23.98 4.99 14.82
C LYS A 118 -23.14 4.45 15.97
N LYS A 119 -23.81 3.98 17.03
CA LYS A 119 -23.23 3.26 18.18
C LYS A 119 -22.21 2.22 17.71
N GLY A 120 -21.02 2.25 18.31
CA GLY A 120 -19.82 1.51 17.92
C GLY A 120 -20.07 0.18 17.26
N SER A 121 -19.41 -0.06 16.13
CA SER A 121 -19.60 -1.23 15.27
C SER A 121 -19.53 -2.53 16.09
N GLN A 122 -20.24 -3.55 15.68
CA GLN A 122 -20.20 -4.88 16.30
C GLN A 122 -18.77 -5.38 16.48
N SER A 123 -17.88 -5.04 15.53
CA SER A 123 -16.46 -5.38 15.58
C SER A 123 -15.72 -4.70 16.74
N LYS A 124 -16.10 -3.48 17.15
CA LYS A 124 -15.51 -2.79 18.30
C LYS A 124 -15.87 -3.48 19.60
N ARG A 125 -17.17 -3.78 19.79
CA ARG A 125 -17.65 -4.52 20.96
C ARG A 125 -17.03 -5.93 21.03
N ALA A 126 -16.90 -6.58 19.85
CA ALA A 126 -16.29 -7.89 19.76
C ALA A 126 -14.81 -7.87 20.16
N ALA A 127 -14.05 -6.85 19.76
CA ALA A 127 -12.66 -6.67 20.13
C ALA A 127 -12.49 -6.44 21.64
N GLU A 128 -13.31 -5.56 22.23
CA GLU A 128 -13.32 -5.25 23.66
C GLU A 128 -13.58 -6.52 24.50
N THR A 129 -14.60 -7.31 24.13
CA THR A 129 -14.94 -8.56 24.84
C THR A 129 -13.84 -9.62 24.70
N ALA A 130 -13.19 -9.72 23.55
CA ALA A 130 -12.12 -10.68 23.30
C ALA A 130 -10.75 -10.26 23.88
N GLY A 131 -10.67 -9.10 24.55
CA GLY A 131 -9.42 -8.61 25.13
C GLY A 131 -8.35 -8.23 24.09
N VAL A 132 -8.79 -7.82 22.90
CA VAL A 132 -7.92 -7.40 21.79
C VAL A 132 -8.18 -5.94 21.47
N SER A 133 -7.12 -5.15 21.29
CA SER A 133 -7.28 -3.74 20.91
C SER A 133 -7.89 -3.59 19.51
N GLN A 134 -8.69 -2.56 19.31
CA GLN A 134 -9.29 -2.24 18.02
C GLN A 134 -8.21 -2.05 16.93
N ARG A 135 -7.08 -1.44 17.31
CA ARG A 135 -5.92 -1.29 16.42
C ARG A 135 -5.44 -2.64 15.89
N ARG A 136 -5.33 -3.65 16.76
CA ARG A 136 -4.88 -4.99 16.37
C ARG A 136 -5.83 -5.67 15.37
N VAL A 137 -7.14 -5.47 15.54
CA VAL A 137 -8.13 -5.93 14.56
C VAL A 137 -8.04 -5.19 13.23
N GLN A 138 -7.71 -3.88 13.25
CA GLN A 138 -7.46 -3.11 12.03
C GLN A 138 -6.20 -3.61 11.29
N GLU A 139 -5.13 -3.89 12.02
CA GLU A 139 -3.90 -4.49 11.47
C GLU A 139 -4.19 -5.84 10.82
N ALA A 140 -4.96 -6.70 11.47
CA ALA A 140 -5.40 -7.98 10.92
C ALA A 140 -6.26 -7.81 9.64
N ARG A 141 -7.13 -6.80 9.59
CA ARG A 141 -7.91 -6.48 8.39
C ARG A 141 -7.05 -5.98 7.23
N GLN A 142 -5.97 -5.24 7.51
CA GLN A 142 -5.03 -4.85 6.48
C GLN A 142 -4.35 -6.07 5.86
N VAL A 143 -3.88 -7.02 6.69
CA VAL A 143 -3.32 -8.27 6.20
C VAL A 143 -4.35 -9.06 5.39
N LEU A 144 -5.58 -9.20 5.89
CA LEU A 144 -6.65 -9.91 5.18
C LEU A 144 -6.97 -9.29 3.81
N LYS A 145 -6.95 -7.96 3.71
CA LYS A 145 -7.24 -7.25 2.47
C LYS A 145 -6.15 -7.40 1.42
N HIS A 146 -4.88 -7.36 1.82
CA HIS A 146 -3.75 -7.28 0.89
C HIS A 146 -3.05 -8.62 0.67
N ALA A 147 -3.11 -9.53 1.65
CA ALA A 147 -2.49 -10.85 1.60
C ALA A 147 -3.37 -11.92 2.28
N PRO A 148 -4.44 -12.38 1.61
CA PRO A 148 -5.39 -13.36 2.18
C PRO A 148 -4.72 -14.64 2.65
N ASP A 149 -3.71 -15.12 1.93
CA ASP A 149 -2.98 -16.34 2.28
C ASP A 149 -2.20 -16.17 3.59
N LEU A 150 -1.56 -15.00 3.78
CA LEU A 150 -0.92 -14.67 5.06
C LEU A 150 -1.94 -14.53 6.19
N ALA A 151 -3.14 -14.03 5.92
CA ALA A 151 -4.20 -13.97 6.92
C ALA A 151 -4.61 -15.36 7.41
N LEU A 152 -4.72 -16.34 6.50
CA LEU A 152 -4.97 -17.73 6.88
C LEU A 152 -3.82 -18.33 7.68
N ALA A 153 -2.57 -18.04 7.29
CA ALA A 153 -1.39 -18.47 8.04
C ALA A 153 -1.33 -17.87 9.46
N VAL A 154 -1.77 -16.61 9.64
CA VAL A 154 -1.90 -15.98 10.96
C VAL A 154 -3.02 -16.64 11.77
N ARG A 155 -4.17 -16.93 11.16
CA ARG A 155 -5.27 -17.66 11.80
C ARG A 155 -4.82 -19.02 12.32
N ASP A 156 -4.00 -19.71 11.53
CA ASP A 156 -3.52 -21.06 11.82
C ASP A 156 -2.32 -21.06 12.79
N GLY A 157 -1.81 -19.87 13.15
CA GLY A 157 -0.71 -19.71 14.11
C GLY A 157 0.68 -19.98 13.52
N THR A 158 0.79 -20.21 12.21
CA THR A 158 2.08 -20.49 11.51
C THR A 158 2.88 -19.23 11.27
N VAL A 159 2.22 -18.06 11.19
CA VAL A 159 2.84 -16.74 11.02
C VAL A 159 2.31 -15.79 12.08
N ARG A 160 3.18 -14.98 12.67
CA ARG A 160 2.75 -13.95 13.62
C ARG A 160 2.10 -12.77 12.88
N LEU A 161 1.09 -12.16 13.47
CA LEU A 161 0.40 -11.01 12.86
C LEU A 161 1.36 -9.86 12.55
N ASP A 162 2.36 -9.62 13.41
CA ASP A 162 3.34 -8.55 13.21
C ASP A 162 4.20 -8.79 11.97
N ASP A 163 4.63 -10.04 11.76
CA ASP A 163 5.46 -10.43 10.62
C ASP A 163 4.66 -10.36 9.31
N ALA A 164 3.39 -10.78 9.34
CA ALA A 164 2.48 -10.66 8.21
C ALA A 164 2.22 -9.19 7.84
N LEU A 165 2.01 -8.34 8.84
CA LEU A 165 1.80 -6.91 8.63
C LEU A 165 3.04 -6.23 8.04
N ALA A 166 4.24 -6.58 8.56
CA ALA A 166 5.51 -6.05 8.03
C ALA A 166 5.68 -6.38 6.55
N ARG A 167 5.42 -7.64 6.13
CA ARG A 167 5.48 -8.06 4.72
C ARG A 167 4.51 -7.27 3.84
N VAL A 168 3.26 -7.12 4.27
CA VAL A 168 2.27 -6.32 3.54
C VAL A 168 2.70 -4.86 3.40
N GLN A 169 3.31 -4.28 4.44
CA GLN A 169 3.81 -2.90 4.40
C GLN A 169 5.02 -2.75 3.47
N GLU A 170 5.93 -3.71 3.46
CA GLU A 170 7.08 -3.74 2.55
C GLU A 170 6.64 -3.85 1.10
N GLU A 171 5.72 -4.77 0.78
CA GLU A 171 5.17 -4.94 -0.57
C GLU A 171 4.45 -3.67 -1.05
N LYS A 172 3.65 -3.06 -0.18
CA LYS A 172 2.97 -1.81 -0.49
C LYS A 172 3.96 -0.68 -0.77
N LYS A 173 4.98 -0.53 0.07
CA LYS A 173 6.03 0.47 -0.12
C LYS A 173 6.83 0.22 -1.41
N ALA A 174 7.15 -1.04 -1.72
CA ALA A 174 7.81 -1.40 -2.95
C ALA A 174 6.97 -1.04 -4.19
N LEU A 175 5.66 -1.30 -4.14
CA LEU A 175 4.72 -0.93 -5.20
C LEU A 175 4.63 0.60 -5.37
N GLU A 176 4.44 1.35 -4.28
CA GLU A 176 4.41 2.81 -4.29
C GLU A 176 5.71 3.41 -4.85
N ASN A 177 6.87 2.86 -4.49
CA ASN A 177 8.16 3.29 -5.03
C ASN A 177 8.27 2.99 -6.53
N THR A 178 7.77 1.86 -7.00
CA THR A 178 7.75 1.48 -8.41
C THR A 178 6.86 2.42 -9.22
N GLU A 179 5.66 2.71 -8.74
CA GLU A 179 4.72 3.64 -9.37
C GLU A 179 5.30 5.06 -9.44
N ALA A 180 5.91 5.55 -8.35
CA ALA A 180 6.57 6.85 -8.32
C ALA A 180 7.74 6.92 -9.30
N SER A 181 8.52 5.86 -9.42
CA SER A 181 9.63 5.75 -10.37
C SER A 181 9.15 5.78 -11.82
N ILE A 182 8.07 5.06 -12.14
CA ILE A 182 7.46 5.08 -13.47
C ILE A 182 6.87 6.46 -13.78
N ALA A 183 6.21 7.09 -12.81
CA ALA A 183 5.67 8.43 -12.98
C ALA A 183 6.77 9.46 -13.27
N ARG A 184 7.90 9.37 -12.54
CA ARG A 184 9.09 10.20 -12.80
C ARG A 184 9.66 9.99 -14.19
N LEU A 185 9.81 8.73 -14.62
CA LEU A 185 10.28 8.40 -15.98
C LEU A 185 9.36 9.01 -17.06
N ARG A 186 8.04 8.89 -16.90
CA ARG A 186 7.08 9.46 -17.86
C ARG A 186 7.17 10.98 -17.93
N ALA A 187 7.48 11.65 -16.83
CA ALA A 187 7.60 13.11 -16.78
C ALA A 187 8.93 13.61 -17.34
N GLU A 188 10.06 12.96 -17.04
CA GLU A 188 11.41 13.45 -17.31
C GLU A 188 12.06 12.77 -18.53
N ALA A 189 11.68 11.53 -18.86
CA ALA A 189 12.24 10.75 -19.97
C ALA A 189 11.20 9.76 -20.54
N PRO A 190 10.20 10.24 -21.29
CA PRO A 190 9.14 9.40 -21.84
C PRO A 190 9.68 8.28 -22.75
N ASP A 191 10.78 8.51 -23.45
CA ASP A 191 11.47 7.50 -24.27
C ASP A 191 11.95 6.30 -23.44
N LEU A 192 12.48 6.53 -22.24
CA LEU A 192 12.88 5.46 -21.34
C LEU A 192 11.66 4.77 -20.70
N ALA A 193 10.59 5.52 -20.42
CA ALA A 193 9.36 4.97 -19.90
C ALA A 193 8.71 4.00 -20.89
N ASP A 194 8.69 4.33 -22.18
CA ASP A 194 8.16 3.46 -23.23
C ASP A 194 8.96 2.15 -23.33
N LEU A 195 10.29 2.21 -23.25
CA LEU A 195 11.14 1.02 -23.25
C LEU A 195 10.88 0.10 -22.03
N VAL A 196 10.54 0.67 -20.88
CA VAL A 196 10.16 -0.10 -19.70
C VAL A 196 8.79 -0.75 -19.87
N VAL A 197 7.81 -0.04 -20.46
CA VAL A 197 6.48 -0.58 -20.77
C VAL A 197 6.54 -1.71 -21.79
N GLU A 198 7.44 -1.59 -22.79
CA GLU A 198 7.70 -2.63 -23.80
C GLU A 198 8.54 -3.81 -23.27
N GLU A 199 8.88 -3.83 -21.98
CA GLU A 199 9.75 -4.84 -21.32
C GLU A 199 11.16 -4.96 -21.97
N ARG A 200 11.60 -3.96 -22.71
CA ARG A 200 12.93 -3.90 -23.37
C ARG A 200 14.00 -3.37 -22.45
N LEU A 201 13.64 -2.67 -21.38
CA LEU A 201 14.53 -2.11 -20.39
C LEU A 201 13.97 -2.32 -18.98
N LYS A 202 14.81 -2.71 -18.03
CA LYS A 202 14.39 -2.82 -16.62
C LYS A 202 14.22 -1.44 -16.01
N LEU A 203 13.24 -1.30 -15.12
CA LEU A 203 12.97 -0.03 -14.44
C LEU A 203 14.21 0.55 -13.74
N THR A 204 15.02 -0.28 -13.10
CA THR A 204 16.26 0.14 -12.42
C THR A 204 17.29 0.69 -13.40
N GLU A 205 17.42 0.08 -14.58
CA GLU A 205 18.33 0.53 -15.64
C GLU A 205 17.85 1.84 -16.27
N ALA A 206 16.54 1.98 -16.45
CA ALA A 206 15.94 3.21 -16.95
C ALA A 206 16.16 4.40 -15.99
N ILE A 207 16.02 4.18 -14.69
CA ILE A 207 16.27 5.23 -13.68
C ILE A 207 17.75 5.62 -13.65
N LEU A 208 18.68 4.66 -13.72
CA LEU A 208 20.11 4.95 -13.81
C LEU A 208 20.46 5.75 -15.06
N ALA A 209 19.85 5.40 -16.20
CA ALA A 209 20.03 6.14 -17.44
C ALA A 209 19.49 7.58 -17.35
N LEU A 210 18.33 7.77 -16.72
CA LEU A 210 17.76 9.10 -16.46
C LEU A 210 18.67 9.92 -15.55
N ASP A 211 19.11 9.38 -14.42
CA ASP A 211 20.00 10.08 -13.48
C ASP A 211 21.35 10.43 -14.13
N SER A 212 21.86 9.59 -15.02
CA SER A 212 23.07 9.86 -15.81
C SER A 212 22.84 11.01 -16.80
N ARG A 213 21.69 11.06 -17.49
CA ARG A 213 21.32 12.17 -18.40
C ARG A 213 21.20 13.49 -17.63
N ILE A 214 20.54 13.49 -16.47
CA ILE A 214 20.39 14.68 -15.63
C ILE A 214 21.74 15.18 -15.13
N THR A 215 22.61 14.28 -14.69
CA THR A 215 23.96 14.63 -14.22
C THR A 215 24.81 15.24 -15.32
N GLU A 216 24.76 14.67 -16.52
CA GLU A 216 25.49 15.18 -17.67
C GLU A 216 24.96 16.53 -18.12
N ALA A 217 23.63 16.71 -18.21
CA ALA A 217 23.00 17.97 -18.54
C ALA A 217 23.38 19.09 -17.54
N ARG A 218 23.38 18.75 -16.24
CA ARG A 218 23.82 19.68 -15.19
C ARG A 218 25.28 20.07 -15.35
N ARG A 219 26.15 19.12 -15.65
CA ARG A 219 27.59 19.37 -15.87
C ARG A 219 27.83 20.27 -17.09
N GLN A 220 27.08 20.04 -18.18
CA GLN A 220 27.12 20.88 -19.37
C GLN A 220 26.64 22.30 -19.05
N GLN A 221 25.56 22.45 -18.31
CA GLN A 221 25.04 23.74 -17.87
C GLN A 221 26.04 24.49 -17.00
N GLU A 222 26.65 23.82 -16.00
CA GLU A 222 27.69 24.42 -15.15
C GLU A 222 28.91 24.86 -15.96
N THR A 223 29.30 24.06 -16.94
CA THR A 223 30.42 24.40 -17.85
C THR A 223 30.06 25.61 -18.70
N ALA A 224 28.87 25.63 -19.33
CA ALA A 224 28.39 26.76 -20.10
C ALA A 224 28.31 28.04 -19.25
N THR A 225 27.77 27.93 -18.02
CA THR A 225 27.71 29.07 -17.09
C THR A 225 29.10 29.61 -16.75
N ARG A 226 30.07 28.70 -16.52
CA ARG A 226 31.45 29.10 -16.23
C ARG A 226 32.11 29.80 -17.42
N VAL A 227 31.90 29.31 -18.64
CA VAL A 227 32.38 29.93 -19.85
C VAL A 227 31.76 31.30 -20.05
N LEU A 228 30.44 31.43 -19.91
CA LEU A 228 29.75 32.72 -19.99
C LEU A 228 30.23 33.71 -18.94
N GLN A 229 30.46 33.25 -17.71
CA GLN A 229 31.00 34.07 -16.64
C GLN A 229 32.45 34.53 -16.97
N SER A 230 33.26 33.66 -17.54
CA SER A 230 34.63 34.01 -17.97
C SER A 230 34.63 35.05 -19.08
N ILE A 231 33.73 34.92 -20.05
CA ILE A 231 33.55 35.90 -21.12
C ILE A 231 33.08 37.24 -20.55
N PHE A 232 32.10 37.19 -19.65
CA PHE A 232 31.55 38.37 -18.98
C PHE A 232 32.64 39.09 -18.18
N ASP A 233 33.45 38.40 -17.37
CA ASP A 233 34.55 38.97 -16.58
C ASP A 233 35.66 39.54 -17.45
N ALA A 234 35.88 39.02 -18.67
CA ALA A 234 36.85 39.52 -19.62
C ALA A 234 36.38 40.83 -20.32
N ILE A 235 35.08 40.90 -20.63
CA ILE A 235 34.50 42.09 -21.29
C ILE A 235 34.24 43.22 -20.28
N PHE A 236 33.81 42.84 -19.05
CA PHE A 236 33.39 43.78 -18.02
C PHE A 236 34.29 43.69 -16.76
N PRO A 237 35.43 44.37 -16.74
CA PRO A 237 36.29 44.39 -15.59
C PRO A 237 35.57 45.01 -14.38
N ARG A 238 35.82 44.42 -13.21
CA ARG A 238 35.20 44.85 -11.96
C ARG A 238 35.52 46.34 -11.66
N GLY A 239 34.45 47.15 -11.49
CA GLY A 239 34.54 48.57 -11.18
C GLY A 239 34.27 49.54 -12.35
N ALA A 240 33.94 49.04 -13.53
CA ALA A 240 33.50 49.90 -14.61
C ALA A 240 32.06 50.39 -14.42
N SER A 241 31.76 51.61 -14.85
CA SER A 241 30.40 52.16 -14.80
C SER A 241 29.49 51.51 -15.86
N PRO A 242 28.18 51.59 -15.71
CA PRO A 242 27.24 51.09 -16.72
C PRO A 242 27.44 51.72 -18.11
N GLU A 243 27.86 52.98 -18.14
CA GLU A 243 28.14 53.70 -19.37
C GLU A 243 29.42 53.16 -20.06
N GLU A 244 30.50 52.91 -19.30
CA GLU A 244 31.72 52.28 -19.80
C GLU A 244 31.45 50.84 -20.32
N TRP A 245 30.49 50.18 -19.74
CA TRP A 245 30.03 48.87 -20.21
C TRP A 245 29.30 48.97 -21.54
N ALA A 246 28.41 49.92 -21.67
CA ALA A 246 27.65 50.15 -22.90
C ALA A 246 28.58 50.52 -24.06
N GLU A 247 29.57 51.42 -23.86
CA GLU A 247 30.54 51.82 -24.85
C GLU A 247 31.43 50.68 -25.33
N ARG A 248 31.88 49.81 -24.40
CA ARG A 248 32.67 48.62 -24.76
C ARG A 248 31.86 47.56 -25.51
N LEU A 249 30.61 47.33 -25.10
CA LEU A 249 29.70 46.43 -25.80
C LEU A 249 29.44 46.87 -27.24
N ILE A 250 29.31 48.17 -27.46
CA ILE A 250 29.12 48.78 -28.78
C ILE A 250 30.40 48.70 -29.62
N ALA A 251 31.57 48.84 -28.98
CA ALA A 251 32.87 48.84 -29.68
C ALA A 251 33.35 47.43 -30.08
N ASP A 252 33.07 46.40 -29.23
CA ASP A 252 33.54 45.03 -29.46
C ASP A 252 32.58 44.17 -30.33
N VAL A 253 31.33 44.58 -30.48
CA VAL A 253 30.41 43.96 -31.43
C VAL A 253 30.71 44.52 -32.80
N SER A 254 31.45 43.76 -33.59
CA SER A 254 31.85 44.17 -34.95
C SER A 254 30.66 44.58 -35.77
N SER A 255 30.88 45.60 -36.63
CA SER A 255 29.86 46.19 -37.52
C SER A 255 29.11 45.20 -38.40
N ASP A 256 29.64 44.00 -38.58
CA ASP A 256 29.04 42.92 -39.37
C ASP A 256 27.89 42.16 -38.68
N PHE A 257 27.73 42.30 -37.36
CA PHE A 257 26.65 41.71 -36.60
C PHE A 257 25.38 42.56 -36.59
N TRP A 258 25.49 43.85 -36.97
CA TRP A 258 24.41 44.84 -36.94
C TRP A 258 23.91 45.13 -38.36
N ALA A 259 23.35 44.13 -39.04
CA ALA A 259 22.87 44.29 -40.40
C ALA A 259 21.62 45.16 -40.52
N ASP A 260 20.89 45.39 -39.41
CA ASP A 260 19.69 46.24 -39.40
C ASP A 260 19.50 46.97 -38.05
N PRO A 261 19.77 48.31 -38.01
CA PRO A 261 19.64 49.11 -36.78
C PRO A 261 18.18 49.30 -36.29
N GLU A 262 17.18 49.09 -37.15
CA GLU A 262 15.77 49.24 -36.77
C GLU A 262 15.19 48.05 -36.05
N GLU A 263 15.76 46.84 -36.18
CA GLU A 263 15.33 45.64 -35.45
C GLU A 263 15.90 45.56 -34.03
N LEU A 264 16.88 46.33 -33.70
CA LEU A 264 17.54 46.34 -32.42
C LEU A 264 16.94 47.38 -31.46
N SER A 265 15.70 47.19 -31.07
CA SER A 265 15.21 47.86 -29.86
C SER A 265 15.85 47.19 -28.65
N CYS A 266 16.29 48.02 -27.66
CA CYS A 266 16.79 47.53 -26.36
C CYS A 266 15.89 46.48 -25.71
N LYS A 267 14.60 46.49 -26.09
CA LYS A 267 13.61 45.49 -25.61
C LYS A 267 13.82 44.09 -26.19
N ASN A 268 14.25 43.97 -27.47
CA ASN A 268 14.46 42.65 -28.08
C ASN A 268 15.77 42.02 -27.64
N LEU A 269 16.82 42.83 -27.45
CA LEU A 269 18.09 42.34 -26.87
C LEU A 269 17.88 41.91 -25.38
N SER A 270 17.14 42.71 -24.62
CA SER A 270 16.80 42.38 -23.22
C SER A 270 16.03 41.06 -23.12
N ALA A 271 15.06 40.84 -24.01
CA ALA A 271 14.28 39.59 -24.00
C ALA A 271 15.10 38.35 -24.36
N CYS A 272 15.99 38.48 -25.36
CA CYS A 272 16.85 37.36 -25.81
C CYS A 272 17.94 37.01 -24.78
N VAL A 273 18.55 38.03 -24.18
CA VAL A 273 19.57 37.88 -23.13
C VAL A 273 18.94 37.40 -21.84
N GLN A 274 17.76 37.91 -21.45
CA GLN A 274 17.02 37.46 -20.29
C GLN A 274 16.58 35.99 -20.41
N ALA A 275 16.23 35.50 -21.59
CA ALA A 275 15.86 34.10 -21.81
C ALA A 275 17.02 33.12 -21.58
N GLN A 276 18.26 33.56 -21.73
CA GLN A 276 19.45 32.71 -21.66
C GLN A 276 20.30 32.89 -20.39
N LEU A 277 20.02 33.93 -19.58
CA LEU A 277 20.78 34.21 -18.38
C LEU A 277 20.25 33.45 -17.12
N PRO A 278 21.13 32.95 -16.23
CA PRO A 278 20.74 32.40 -14.94
C PRO A 278 19.96 33.44 -14.12
N ARG A 279 19.04 32.98 -13.26
CA ARG A 279 18.17 33.86 -12.43
C ARG A 279 18.91 34.98 -11.68
N GLN A 280 20.13 34.76 -11.25
CA GLN A 280 20.95 35.73 -10.54
C GLN A 280 21.44 36.89 -11.44
N ALA A 281 21.71 36.61 -12.71
CA ALA A 281 22.07 37.64 -13.68
C ALA A 281 20.86 38.45 -14.17
N ARG A 282 19.67 37.88 -14.19
CA ARG A 282 18.41 38.61 -14.51
C ARG A 282 18.11 39.71 -13.48
N ALA A 283 18.32 39.45 -12.20
CA ALA A 283 18.06 40.40 -11.12
C ALA A 283 18.93 41.67 -11.23
N VAL A 284 20.12 41.56 -11.80
CA VAL A 284 21.03 42.73 -12.00
C VAL A 284 20.55 43.61 -13.16
N ILE A 285 19.96 43.01 -14.21
CA ILE A 285 19.44 43.74 -15.38
C ILE A 285 18.12 44.44 -15.05
N ASP A 286 17.27 43.81 -14.26
CA ASP A 286 15.98 44.37 -13.84
C ASP A 286 16.15 45.59 -12.88
N CYS A 287 17.24 45.63 -12.09
CA CYS A 287 17.57 46.78 -11.25
C CYS A 287 18.15 47.97 -12.02
N ALA A 288 18.72 47.77 -13.22
CA ALA A 288 19.29 48.82 -14.06
C ALA A 288 18.28 49.48 -15.01
N GLY A 289 17.08 48.90 -15.14
CA GLY A 289 16.02 49.41 -16.03
C GLY A 289 15.04 50.40 -15.41
N ASP A 290 15.11 50.63 -14.08
CA ASP A 290 14.23 51.54 -13.33
C ASP A 290 14.91 52.86 -12.89
N SER A 291 15.99 53.28 -13.56
CA SER A 291 16.70 54.54 -13.25
C SER A 291 16.55 55.51 -14.36
#